data_d4186eac06670e63681f9ba9d3cb4e4b
#
_entry.id   d4186eac06670e63681f9ba9d3cb4e4b
#
_cell.length_a   1.000
_cell.length_b   1.000
_cell.length_c   1.000
_cell.angle_alpha   90.00
_cell.angle_beta   90.00
_cell.angle_gamma   90.00
#
_symmetry.space_group_name_H-M   'P 1'
#
loop_
_entity.id
_entity.type
_entity.pdbx_description
1 polymer ?
#
loop_
_entity_poly.entity_id
_entity_poly.type
_entity_poly.pdbx_seq_one_letter_code
_entity_poly.pdbx_strand_id
1 'polypeptide(L)'
;HMWCDTDVLGLSFQAGALDAIYPTMIIESPVFQIIALCCLGPAIWASVRDWPRNTVYWAVIGLAVLGPAVWCFGVLQAGWRTDFSFTIWVSVATTLTLLMTLALRLEAARRLIVLALPYLAFLIGFAILSNRGDHSLAQPPDIWVIVHIIVAVMTYALLTLAAVAALAVFIKERALKAKRSGAVASALPSVAEG
;
A
#
# COMPACT_ATOMS: atom_id res chain seq x y z
N HIS A 1 32.54 9.93 -53.31
CA HIS A 1 31.35 10.61 -52.79
C HIS A 1 30.38 9.60 -52.20
N MET A 2 30.69 9.12 -51.00
CA MET A 2 29.71 8.33 -50.23
C MET A 2 30.19 8.23 -48.78
N TRP A 3 30.16 9.36 -48.09
CA TRP A 3 30.45 9.48 -46.67
C TRP A 3 29.61 10.63 -46.12
N CYS A 4 28.37 10.40 -45.76
CA CYS A 4 27.60 11.28 -44.89
C CYS A 4 26.16 10.74 -44.71
N ASP A 5 25.95 9.68 -43.90
CA ASP A 5 24.58 9.37 -43.42
C ASP A 5 24.52 8.42 -42.20
N THR A 6 25.67 8.05 -41.64
CA THR A 6 25.65 7.13 -40.46
C THR A 6 25.46 7.82 -39.11
N ASP A 7 25.75 9.14 -39.04
CA ASP A 7 25.72 9.87 -37.74
C ASP A 7 24.33 10.37 -37.36
N VAL A 8 23.43 10.61 -38.33
CA VAL A 8 22.08 11.13 -38.05
C VAL A 8 21.15 10.03 -37.48
N LEU A 9 21.31 8.80 -37.97
CA LEU A 9 20.53 7.66 -37.49
C LEU A 9 20.99 7.21 -36.09
N GLY A 10 22.26 7.31 -35.76
CA GLY A 10 22.81 7.01 -34.43
C GLY A 10 22.33 8.01 -33.37
N LEU A 11 22.27 9.30 -33.71
CA LEU A 11 21.80 10.35 -32.79
C LEU A 11 20.29 10.29 -32.55
N SER A 12 19.48 9.95 -33.54
CA SER A 12 18.03 9.81 -33.39
C SER A 12 17.66 8.56 -32.57
N PHE A 13 18.42 7.47 -32.71
CA PHE A 13 18.25 6.26 -31.91
C PHE A 13 18.65 6.50 -30.45
N GLN A 14 19.72 7.26 -30.20
CA GLN A 14 20.17 7.61 -28.85
C GLN A 14 19.23 8.60 -28.17
N ALA A 15 18.65 9.56 -28.89
CA ALA A 15 17.66 10.49 -28.35
C ALA A 15 16.37 9.75 -27.92
N GLY A 16 15.85 8.85 -28.74
CA GLY A 16 14.68 8.04 -28.42
C GLY A 16 14.91 7.09 -27.24
N ALA A 17 16.13 6.57 -27.08
CA ALA A 17 16.52 5.75 -25.94
C ALA A 17 16.62 6.59 -24.65
N LEU A 18 17.11 7.81 -24.72
CA LEU A 18 17.17 8.73 -23.59
C LEU A 18 15.77 9.14 -23.13
N ASP A 19 14.87 9.48 -24.05
CA ASP A 19 13.49 9.86 -23.74
C ASP A 19 12.71 8.70 -23.10
N ALA A 20 13.05 7.45 -23.37
CA ALA A 20 12.47 6.28 -22.72
C ALA A 20 13.08 5.98 -21.35
N ILE A 21 14.34 6.36 -21.10
CA ILE A 21 15.07 6.09 -19.85
C ILE A 21 14.74 7.14 -18.78
N TYR A 22 14.54 8.41 -19.16
CA TYR A 22 14.27 9.49 -18.20
C TYR A 22 13.03 9.26 -17.33
N PRO A 23 11.84 8.90 -17.85
CA PRO A 23 10.67 8.68 -17.02
C PRO A 23 10.81 7.48 -16.10
N THR A 24 11.55 6.44 -16.51
CA THR A 24 11.75 5.25 -15.69
C THR A 24 12.65 5.51 -14.48
N MET A 25 13.74 6.26 -14.66
CA MET A 25 14.64 6.65 -13.57
C MET A 25 13.96 7.54 -12.52
N ILE A 26 13.01 8.39 -12.92
CA ILE A 26 12.27 9.26 -12.00
C ILE A 26 11.29 8.43 -11.16
N ILE A 27 10.57 7.49 -11.76
CA ILE A 27 9.59 6.64 -11.11
C ILE A 27 10.26 5.67 -10.12
N GLU A 28 11.47 5.21 -10.43
CA GLU A 28 12.26 4.31 -9.58
C GLU A 28 12.99 5.03 -8.45
N SER A 29 13.03 6.35 -8.46
CA SER A 29 13.73 7.10 -7.44
C SER A 29 13.09 6.88 -6.05
N PRO A 30 13.91 6.73 -4.97
CA PRO A 30 13.39 6.62 -3.61
C PRO A 30 12.53 7.83 -3.21
N VAL A 31 12.72 8.96 -3.88
CA VAL A 31 11.91 10.17 -3.68
C VAL A 31 10.44 9.93 -4.03
N PHE A 32 10.17 9.25 -5.15
CA PHE A 32 8.80 8.96 -5.55
C PHE A 32 8.11 7.96 -4.62
N GLN A 33 8.84 6.98 -4.10
CA GLN A 33 8.36 6.04 -3.09
C GLN A 33 8.03 6.77 -1.78
N ILE A 34 8.85 7.72 -1.37
CA ILE A 34 8.59 8.56 -0.18
C ILE A 34 7.36 9.44 -0.39
N ILE A 35 7.18 10.03 -1.57
CA ILE A 35 5.97 10.81 -1.90
C ILE A 35 4.73 9.92 -1.79
N ALA A 36 4.75 8.72 -2.35
CA ALA A 36 3.65 7.76 -2.26
C ALA A 36 3.34 7.37 -0.80
N LEU A 37 4.37 7.20 0.04
CA LEU A 37 4.21 6.99 1.47
C LEU A 37 3.60 8.22 2.16
N CYS A 38 4.04 9.42 1.81
CA CYS A 38 3.51 10.68 2.36
C CYS A 38 2.03 10.89 2.03
N CYS A 39 1.53 10.34 0.91
CA CYS A 39 0.11 10.36 0.58
C CYS A 39 -0.77 9.60 1.57
N LEU A 40 -0.21 8.64 2.32
CA LEU A 40 -0.93 7.92 3.37
C LEU A 40 -1.04 8.75 4.66
N GLY A 41 -0.12 9.67 4.91
CA GLY A 41 -0.07 10.48 6.14
C GLY A 41 -1.38 11.21 6.45
N PRO A 42 -1.93 12.01 5.53
CA PRO A 42 -3.22 12.69 5.73
C PRO A 42 -4.37 11.72 6.00
N ALA A 43 -4.39 10.55 5.34
CA ALA A 43 -5.41 9.54 5.52
C ALA A 43 -5.32 8.89 6.92
N ILE A 44 -4.13 8.58 7.39
CA ILE A 44 -3.88 8.09 8.75
C ILE A 44 -4.36 9.12 9.76
N TRP A 45 -3.95 10.38 9.59
CA TRP A 45 -4.31 11.47 10.50
C TRP A 45 -5.81 11.72 10.55
N ALA A 46 -6.48 11.75 9.40
CA ALA A 46 -7.93 11.88 9.29
C ALA A 46 -8.68 10.73 9.94
N SER A 47 -8.15 9.49 9.82
CA SER A 47 -8.75 8.29 10.40
C SER A 47 -8.62 8.24 11.92
N VAL A 48 -7.47 8.66 12.47
CA VAL A 48 -7.21 8.66 13.92
C VAL A 48 -7.98 9.77 14.64
N ARG A 49 -8.21 10.91 13.96
CA ARG A 49 -8.93 12.06 14.56
C ARG A 49 -10.45 11.99 14.44
N ASP A 50 -11.01 10.87 13.98
CA ASP A 50 -12.47 10.74 13.75
C ASP A 50 -13.04 11.92 12.92
N TRP A 51 -12.32 12.33 11.88
CA TRP A 51 -12.75 13.42 11.02
C TRP A 51 -14.14 13.11 10.44
N PRO A 52 -15.05 14.10 10.33
CA PRO A 52 -16.37 13.89 9.77
C PRO A 52 -16.25 13.27 8.36
N ARG A 53 -17.01 12.19 8.14
CA ARG A 53 -16.98 11.36 6.91
C ARG A 53 -17.70 12.08 5.75
N ASN A 54 -17.20 13.26 5.42
CA ASN A 54 -17.66 14.06 4.28
C ASN A 54 -16.88 13.71 3.00
N THR A 55 -17.17 14.41 1.92
CA THR A 55 -16.49 14.23 0.62
C THR A 55 -14.97 14.40 0.74
N VAL A 56 -14.50 15.30 1.61
CA VAL A 56 -13.06 15.54 1.82
C VAL A 56 -12.38 14.32 2.44
N TYR A 57 -13.00 13.66 3.42
CA TYR A 57 -12.49 12.42 4.01
C TYR A 57 -12.30 11.34 2.93
N TRP A 58 -13.31 11.12 2.10
CA TRP A 58 -13.25 10.14 1.03
C TRP A 58 -12.23 10.48 -0.07
N ALA A 59 -12.06 11.77 -0.37
CA ALA A 59 -11.03 12.24 -1.29
C ALA A 59 -9.62 11.95 -0.74
N VAL A 60 -9.38 12.17 0.55
CA VAL A 60 -8.09 11.89 1.20
C VAL A 60 -7.80 10.39 1.23
N ILE A 61 -8.78 9.55 1.55
CA ILE A 61 -8.62 8.09 1.49
C ILE A 61 -8.40 7.63 0.04
N GLY A 62 -9.14 8.20 -0.93
CA GLY A 62 -8.93 7.92 -2.36
C GLY A 62 -7.52 8.27 -2.82
N LEU A 63 -6.97 9.39 -2.39
CA LEU A 63 -5.58 9.77 -2.69
C LEU A 63 -4.58 8.78 -2.11
N ALA A 64 -4.82 8.28 -0.89
CA ALA A 64 -3.97 7.26 -0.27
C ALA A 64 -3.98 5.92 -1.04
N VAL A 65 -5.09 5.58 -1.70
CA VAL A 65 -5.18 4.39 -2.58
C VAL A 65 -4.50 4.65 -3.92
N LEU A 66 -4.72 5.83 -4.50
CA LEU A 66 -4.19 6.19 -5.81
C LEU A 66 -2.67 6.30 -5.83
N GLY A 67 -2.04 6.80 -4.77
CA GLY A 67 -0.59 6.95 -4.69
C GLY A 67 0.17 5.64 -5.00
N PRO A 68 0.00 4.58 -4.19
CA PRO A 68 0.61 3.27 -4.45
C PRO A 68 0.16 2.64 -5.77
N ALA A 69 -1.12 2.79 -6.17
CA ALA A 69 -1.63 2.20 -7.40
C ALA A 69 -0.98 2.82 -8.66
N VAL A 70 -0.87 4.15 -8.71
CA VAL A 70 -0.22 4.87 -9.82
C VAL A 70 1.27 4.52 -9.88
N TRP A 71 1.93 4.43 -8.72
CA TRP A 71 3.34 4.01 -8.68
C TRP A 71 3.52 2.60 -9.24
N CYS A 72 2.73 1.63 -8.77
CA CYS A 72 2.78 0.25 -9.28
C CYS A 72 2.52 0.20 -10.80
N PHE A 73 1.53 0.95 -11.29
CA PHE A 73 1.22 1.01 -12.70
C PHE A 73 2.37 1.59 -13.52
N GLY A 74 2.98 2.68 -13.04
CA GLY A 74 4.14 3.30 -13.69
C GLY A 74 5.33 2.35 -13.81
N VAL A 75 5.64 1.60 -12.73
CA VAL A 75 6.72 0.61 -12.72
C VAL A 75 6.43 -0.54 -13.69
N LEU A 76 5.19 -1.03 -13.78
CA LEU A 76 4.80 -2.08 -14.72
C LEU A 76 4.93 -1.64 -16.20
N GLN A 77 4.72 -0.36 -16.50
CA GLN A 77 4.94 0.18 -17.84
C GLN A 77 6.42 0.23 -18.21
N ALA A 78 7.31 0.42 -17.25
CA ALA A 78 8.75 0.44 -17.46
C ALA A 78 9.37 -0.94 -17.70
N GLY A 79 8.69 -2.01 -17.27
CA GLY A 79 9.12 -3.39 -17.45
C GLY A 79 8.62 -4.31 -16.33
N TRP A 80 8.69 -5.61 -16.58
CA TRP A 80 8.28 -6.60 -15.58
C TRP A 80 9.37 -6.76 -14.51
N ARG A 81 8.98 -6.61 -13.24
CA ARG A 81 9.91 -6.69 -12.09
C ARG A 81 9.50 -7.82 -11.14
N THR A 82 10.51 -8.48 -10.58
CA THR A 82 10.35 -9.59 -9.62
C THR A 82 11.01 -9.32 -8.27
N ASP A 83 11.36 -8.05 -8.00
CA ASP A 83 11.99 -7.68 -6.74
C ASP A 83 11.00 -7.71 -5.57
N PHE A 84 11.53 -8.00 -4.39
CA PHE A 84 10.77 -8.13 -3.15
C PHE A 84 10.04 -6.83 -2.78
N SER A 85 10.70 -5.68 -2.97
CA SER A 85 10.12 -4.37 -2.71
C SER A 85 8.87 -4.12 -3.56
N PHE A 86 8.94 -4.39 -4.86
CA PHE A 86 7.80 -4.26 -5.77
C PHE A 86 6.63 -5.16 -5.37
N THR A 87 6.91 -6.40 -4.95
CA THR A 87 5.88 -7.33 -4.48
C THR A 87 5.12 -6.78 -3.26
N ILE A 88 5.82 -6.15 -2.31
CA ILE A 88 5.18 -5.50 -1.16
C ILE A 88 4.30 -4.32 -1.63
N TRP A 89 4.79 -3.47 -2.54
CA TRP A 89 4.05 -2.35 -3.07
C TRP A 89 2.74 -2.78 -3.75
N VAL A 90 2.81 -3.82 -4.60
CA VAL A 90 1.63 -4.39 -5.26
C VAL A 90 0.64 -4.95 -4.25
N SER A 91 1.15 -5.66 -3.22
CA SER A 91 0.30 -6.22 -2.15
C SER A 91 -0.38 -5.11 -1.34
N VAL A 92 0.32 -4.03 -1.03
CA VAL A 92 -0.25 -2.86 -0.33
C VAL A 92 -1.29 -2.15 -1.19
N ALA A 93 -1.00 -1.89 -2.47
CA ALA A 93 -1.94 -1.25 -3.40
C ALA A 93 -3.23 -2.08 -3.54
N THR A 94 -3.10 -3.40 -3.67
CA THR A 94 -4.23 -4.33 -3.75
C THR A 94 -5.03 -4.34 -2.44
N THR A 95 -4.36 -4.40 -1.29
CA THR A 95 -5.01 -4.38 0.03
C THR A 95 -5.78 -3.08 0.26
N LEU A 96 -5.19 -1.93 -0.08
CA LEU A 96 -5.86 -0.62 0.01
C LEU A 96 -7.09 -0.54 -0.90
N THR A 97 -6.99 -1.05 -2.13
CA THR A 97 -8.10 -1.09 -3.08
C THR A 97 -9.25 -1.96 -2.56
N LEU A 98 -8.94 -3.15 -2.05
CA LEU A 98 -9.93 -4.04 -1.43
C LEU A 98 -10.55 -3.41 -0.19
N LEU A 99 -9.74 -2.84 0.70
CA LEU A 99 -10.22 -2.16 1.91
C LEU A 99 -11.15 -0.99 1.56
N MET A 100 -10.80 -0.18 0.57
CA MET A 100 -11.64 0.92 0.08
C MET A 100 -12.97 0.40 -0.46
N THR A 101 -12.93 -0.64 -1.30
CA THR A 101 -14.13 -1.27 -1.85
C THR A 101 -15.05 -1.81 -0.75
N LEU A 102 -14.47 -2.49 0.24
CA LEU A 102 -15.22 -2.99 1.41
C LEU A 102 -15.76 -1.84 2.27
N ALA A 103 -14.99 -0.78 2.49
CA ALA A 103 -15.40 0.36 3.29
C ALA A 103 -16.54 1.16 2.62
N LEU A 104 -16.62 1.17 1.30
CA LEU A 104 -17.77 1.75 0.58
C LEU A 104 -19.05 0.93 0.76
N ARG A 105 -18.93 -0.40 0.94
CA ARG A 105 -20.06 -1.32 1.04
C ARG A 105 -20.46 -1.65 2.48
N LEU A 106 -19.48 -1.74 3.39
CA LEU A 106 -19.65 -2.24 4.75
C LEU A 106 -19.20 -1.20 5.78
N GLU A 107 -20.09 -0.80 6.66
CA GLU A 107 -19.76 0.15 7.73
C GLU A 107 -18.70 -0.41 8.71
N ALA A 108 -18.74 -1.72 8.96
CA ALA A 108 -17.74 -2.38 9.79
C ALA A 108 -16.31 -2.26 9.21
N ALA A 109 -16.16 -2.35 7.89
CA ALA A 109 -14.87 -2.23 7.21
C ALA A 109 -14.27 -0.80 7.32
N ARG A 110 -15.13 0.22 7.44
CA ARG A 110 -14.68 1.62 7.65
C ARG A 110 -13.90 1.79 8.94
N ARG A 111 -14.24 1.04 9.97
CA ARG A 111 -13.53 1.08 11.27
C ARG A 111 -12.15 0.41 11.18
N LEU A 112 -11.97 -0.52 10.24
CA LEU A 112 -10.68 -1.18 10.02
C LEU A 112 -9.65 -0.24 9.38
N ILE A 113 -10.07 0.82 8.70
CA ILE A 113 -9.18 1.81 8.07
C ILE A 113 -8.18 2.37 9.08
N VAL A 114 -8.63 2.69 10.29
CA VAL A 114 -7.79 3.26 11.37
C VAL A 114 -6.62 2.34 11.73
N LEU A 115 -6.83 1.04 11.70
CA LEU A 115 -5.81 0.04 12.07
C LEU A 115 -4.99 -0.40 10.85
N ALA A 116 -5.64 -0.50 9.69
CA ALA A 116 -5.00 -0.96 8.46
C ALA A 116 -4.00 0.05 7.90
N LEU A 117 -4.35 1.35 7.88
CA LEU A 117 -3.48 2.38 7.28
C LEU A 117 -2.09 2.47 7.92
N PRO A 118 -1.93 2.57 9.26
CA PRO A 118 -0.61 2.62 9.86
C PRO A 118 0.18 1.31 9.64
N TYR A 119 -0.48 0.17 9.63
CA TYR A 119 0.15 -1.10 9.32
C TYR A 119 0.68 -1.14 7.87
N LEU A 120 -0.12 -0.70 6.90
CA LEU A 120 0.28 -0.65 5.50
C LEU A 120 1.39 0.39 5.25
N ALA A 121 1.35 1.53 5.95
CA ALA A 121 2.44 2.51 5.92
C ALA A 121 3.75 1.93 6.45
N PHE A 122 3.69 1.11 7.51
CA PHE A 122 4.84 0.38 8.02
C PHE A 122 5.41 -0.60 6.99
N LEU A 123 4.55 -1.35 6.29
CA LEU A 123 4.98 -2.26 5.21
C LEU A 123 5.65 -1.51 4.06
N ILE A 124 5.13 -0.34 3.65
CA ILE A 124 5.77 0.50 2.63
C ILE A 124 7.14 0.98 3.10
N GLY A 125 7.24 1.46 4.35
CA GLY A 125 8.53 1.85 4.94
C GLY A 125 9.54 0.70 4.90
N PHE A 126 9.11 -0.50 5.23
CA PHE A 126 9.92 -1.71 5.14
C PHE A 126 10.32 -2.03 3.69
N ALA A 127 9.42 -1.87 2.72
CA ALA A 127 9.70 -2.07 1.30
C ALA A 127 10.79 -1.10 0.80
N ILE A 128 10.73 0.18 1.21
CA ILE A 128 11.74 1.18 0.87
C ILE A 128 13.11 0.80 1.42
N LEU A 129 13.17 0.35 2.67
CA LEU A 129 14.42 -0.07 3.31
C LEU A 129 14.99 -1.37 2.72
N SER A 130 14.13 -2.23 2.18
CA SER A 130 14.51 -3.53 1.60
C SER A 130 14.86 -3.45 0.13
N ASN A 131 14.77 -2.27 -0.48
CA ASN A 131 15.09 -2.07 -1.89
C ASN A 131 16.61 -2.20 -2.10
N ARG A 132 17.06 -3.36 -2.63
CA ARG A 132 18.48 -3.70 -2.81
C ARG A 132 18.94 -3.79 -4.25
N GLY A 133 18.17 -3.27 -5.20
CA GLY A 133 18.54 -3.24 -6.61
C GLY A 133 17.49 -3.83 -7.55
N ASP A 134 17.68 -3.57 -8.82
CA ASP A 134 16.73 -3.87 -9.88
C ASP A 134 16.91 -5.28 -10.43
N HIS A 135 15.87 -6.08 -10.32
CA HIS A 135 15.76 -7.38 -10.99
C HIS A 135 14.63 -7.28 -12.03
N SER A 136 14.89 -6.53 -13.10
CA SER A 136 14.00 -6.49 -14.26
C SER A 136 14.19 -7.74 -15.11
N LEU A 137 13.09 -8.35 -15.52
CA LEU A 137 13.12 -9.46 -16.48
C LEU A 137 13.18 -8.89 -17.90
N ALA A 138 14.07 -9.44 -18.72
CA ALA A 138 14.20 -9.05 -20.12
C ALA A 138 12.96 -9.40 -20.97
N GLN A 139 12.14 -10.34 -20.51
CA GLN A 139 10.92 -10.76 -21.19
C GLN A 139 9.77 -10.87 -20.18
N PRO A 140 8.53 -10.53 -20.59
CA PRO A 140 7.36 -10.72 -19.76
C PRO A 140 7.17 -12.23 -19.46
N PRO A 141 6.74 -12.61 -18.24
CA PRO A 141 6.49 -13.97 -17.87
C PRO A 141 5.29 -14.55 -18.65
N ASP A 142 5.24 -15.87 -18.74
CA ASP A 142 4.11 -16.59 -19.33
C ASP A 142 2.79 -16.25 -18.60
N ILE A 143 1.67 -16.32 -19.33
CA ILE A 143 0.33 -16.01 -18.83
C ILE A 143 -0.01 -16.79 -17.55
N TRP A 144 0.41 -18.05 -17.44
CA TRP A 144 0.18 -18.85 -16.24
C TRP A 144 0.91 -18.33 -15.01
N VAL A 145 2.11 -17.78 -15.18
CA VAL A 145 2.88 -17.13 -14.11
C VAL A 145 2.18 -15.84 -13.68
N ILE A 146 1.67 -15.05 -14.63
CA ILE A 146 0.91 -13.84 -14.33
C ILE A 146 -0.34 -14.16 -13.51
N VAL A 147 -1.12 -15.17 -13.93
CA VAL A 147 -2.32 -15.61 -13.20
C VAL A 147 -1.94 -16.07 -11.78
N HIS A 148 -0.87 -16.84 -11.64
CA HIS A 148 -0.38 -17.28 -10.33
C HIS A 148 -0.02 -16.10 -9.41
N ILE A 149 0.69 -15.10 -9.94
CA ILE A 149 1.06 -13.88 -9.19
C ILE A 149 -0.19 -13.11 -8.75
N ILE A 150 -1.19 -12.94 -9.65
CA ILE A 150 -2.44 -12.27 -9.30
C ILE A 150 -3.15 -12.98 -8.16
N VAL A 151 -3.29 -14.31 -8.25
CA VAL A 151 -3.94 -15.11 -7.21
C VAL A 151 -3.17 -15.01 -5.88
N ALA A 152 -1.84 -15.10 -5.92
CA ALA A 152 -1.00 -14.97 -4.73
C ALA A 152 -1.16 -13.60 -4.08
N VAL A 153 -1.08 -12.50 -4.84
CA VAL A 153 -1.24 -11.14 -4.33
C VAL A 153 -2.63 -10.93 -3.73
N MET A 154 -3.70 -11.40 -4.39
CA MET A 154 -5.06 -11.34 -3.86
C MET A 154 -5.20 -12.11 -2.56
N THR A 155 -4.60 -13.29 -2.47
CA THR A 155 -4.61 -14.12 -1.26
C THR A 155 -3.90 -13.40 -0.10
N TYR A 156 -2.72 -12.84 -0.33
CA TYR A 156 -2.00 -12.08 0.69
C TYR A 156 -2.76 -10.82 1.13
N ALA A 157 -3.40 -10.12 0.20
CA ALA A 157 -4.21 -8.95 0.52
C ALA A 157 -5.42 -9.31 1.41
N LEU A 158 -6.13 -10.39 1.08
CA LEU A 158 -7.26 -10.89 1.87
C LEU A 158 -6.81 -11.38 3.26
N LEU A 159 -5.68 -12.10 3.32
CA LEU A 159 -5.10 -12.56 4.59
C LEU A 159 -4.70 -11.38 5.49
N THR A 160 -4.13 -10.33 4.90
CA THR A 160 -3.79 -9.09 5.61
C THR A 160 -5.04 -8.44 6.20
N LEU A 161 -6.12 -8.32 5.41
CA LEU A 161 -7.39 -7.76 5.90
C LEU A 161 -8.01 -8.63 7.00
N ALA A 162 -7.94 -9.95 6.88
CA ALA A 162 -8.41 -10.87 7.90
C ALA A 162 -7.61 -10.72 9.20
N ALA A 163 -6.29 -10.60 9.13
CA ALA A 163 -5.42 -10.37 10.29
C ALA A 163 -5.73 -9.04 10.98
N VAL A 164 -5.92 -7.96 10.22
CA VAL A 164 -6.31 -6.64 10.75
C VAL A 164 -7.69 -6.71 11.42
N ALA A 165 -8.65 -7.42 10.81
CA ALA A 165 -9.98 -7.61 11.40
C ALA A 165 -9.91 -8.42 12.71
N ALA A 166 -9.14 -9.49 12.73
CA ALA A 166 -8.94 -10.29 13.94
C ALA A 166 -8.29 -9.47 15.07
N LEU A 167 -7.28 -8.66 14.74
CA LEU A 167 -6.63 -7.75 15.68
C LEU A 167 -7.62 -6.71 16.25
N ALA A 168 -8.49 -6.15 15.40
CA ALA A 168 -9.53 -5.21 15.84
C ALA A 168 -10.51 -5.84 16.83
N VAL A 169 -10.95 -7.09 16.57
CA VAL A 169 -11.81 -7.85 17.47
C VAL A 169 -11.09 -8.12 18.79
N PHE A 170 -9.84 -8.58 18.75
CA PHE A 170 -9.03 -8.85 19.93
C PHE A 170 -8.87 -7.61 20.84
N ILE A 171 -8.55 -6.45 20.25
CA ILE A 171 -8.42 -5.18 20.99
C ILE A 171 -9.75 -4.82 21.66
N LYS A 172 -10.88 -4.97 20.93
CA LYS A 172 -12.21 -4.67 21.46
C LYS A 172 -12.60 -5.60 22.62
N GLU A 173 -12.35 -6.88 22.48
CA GLU A 173 -12.62 -7.86 23.57
C GLU A 173 -11.78 -7.56 24.80
N ARG A 174 -10.50 -7.23 24.63
CA ARG A 174 -9.60 -6.88 25.73
C ARG A 174 -10.09 -5.63 26.48
N ALA A 175 -10.55 -4.60 25.73
CA ALA A 175 -11.11 -3.39 26.32
C ALA A 175 -12.40 -3.67 27.09
N LEU A 176 -13.27 -4.55 26.60
CA LEU A 176 -14.49 -4.96 27.30
C LEU A 176 -14.18 -5.74 28.57
N LYS A 177 -13.20 -6.65 28.53
CA LYS A 177 -12.76 -7.41 29.72
C LYS A 177 -12.18 -6.48 30.79
N ALA A 178 -11.38 -5.48 30.40
CA ALA A 178 -10.84 -4.49 31.32
C ALA A 178 -11.93 -3.65 32.01
N LYS A 179 -12.98 -3.24 31.25
CA LYS A 179 -14.15 -2.56 31.84
C LYS A 179 -14.95 -3.43 32.80
N ARG A 180 -15.11 -4.70 32.48
CA ARG A 180 -15.82 -5.64 33.36
C ARG A 180 -15.07 -5.89 34.68
N SER A 181 -13.74 -6.02 34.64
CA SER A 181 -12.93 -6.18 35.83
C SER A 181 -13.02 -4.96 36.77
N GLY A 182 -13.07 -3.73 36.18
CA GLY A 182 -13.31 -2.52 36.97
C GLY A 182 -14.71 -2.45 37.60
N ALA A 183 -15.75 -2.85 36.85
CA ALA A 183 -17.13 -2.85 37.33
C ALA A 183 -17.36 -3.91 38.40
N VAL A 184 -16.72 -5.07 38.33
CA VAL A 184 -16.80 -6.14 39.36
C VAL A 184 -16.03 -5.70 40.61
N ALA A 185 -14.89 -5.04 40.47
CA ALA A 185 -14.14 -4.52 41.63
C ALA A 185 -14.90 -3.40 42.36
N SER A 186 -15.67 -2.57 41.65
CA SER A 186 -16.51 -1.53 42.27
C SER A 186 -17.85 -2.09 42.87
N ALA A 187 -18.25 -3.29 42.47
CA ALA A 187 -19.46 -3.93 42.96
C ALA A 187 -19.19 -4.84 44.19
N LEU A 188 -17.93 -5.06 44.58
CA LEU A 188 -17.58 -5.77 45.81
C LEU A 188 -17.67 -4.79 46.99
N PRO A 189 -18.44 -5.13 48.07
CA PRO A 189 -18.50 -4.30 49.27
C PRO A 189 -17.08 -4.19 49.86
N SER A 190 -16.69 -2.98 50.27
CA SER A 190 -15.41 -2.74 50.94
C SER A 190 -15.38 -3.57 52.24
N VAL A 191 -14.39 -4.48 52.35
CA VAL A 191 -14.17 -5.33 53.54
C VAL A 191 -13.66 -4.50 54.74
N ALA A 192 -13.87 -3.21 54.77
CA ALA A 192 -13.37 -2.29 55.78
C ALA A 192 -14.43 -1.84 56.78
N GLU A 193 -15.59 -2.53 56.86
CA GLU A 193 -16.55 -2.32 57.95
C GLU A 193 -16.86 -3.68 58.63
N GLY A 194 -15.98 -4.08 59.50
CA GLY A 194 -16.14 -5.18 60.43
C GLY A 194 -15.14 -5.05 61.57
#